data_8a336d37e42e83a22da4c13ca3434cef
#
_entry.id   8a336d37e42e83a22da4c13ca3434cef
#
_cell.length_a   1.000
_cell.length_b   1.000
_cell.length_c   1.000
_cell.angle_alpha   90.00
_cell.angle_beta   90.00
_cell.angle_gamma   90.00
#
_symmetry.space_group_name_H-M   'P 1'
#
loop_
_entity.id
_entity.type
_entity.pdbx_description
1 polymer ?
#
loop_
_entity_poly.entity_id
_entity_poly.type
_entity_poly.pdbx_seq_one_letter_code
_entity_poly.pdbx_strand_id
1 'polypeptide(L)'
;MAVVFEKTKALTDVKLHYCPGCAHGIVHRLVAEVLEEMGEVENAIACVPVGCAVFANNYFNFDAIQCAHGRAPATATGIKRVHPDKIVMTYQGDGDLASIGTCEIVHAAARGEKITTVSVSYTHLTLPTNSRV
;
A
#
# COMPACT_ATOMS: atom_id res chain seq x y z
N MET A 1 -0.34 9.56 34.08
CA MET A 1 -1.51 9.54 33.17
C MET A 1 -1.30 8.40 32.18
N ALA A 2 -2.30 7.58 31.94
CA ALA A 2 -2.20 6.57 30.89
C ALA A 2 -2.23 7.26 29.52
N VAL A 3 -1.32 6.89 28.62
CA VAL A 3 -1.38 7.33 27.22
C VAL A 3 -2.60 6.65 26.60
N VAL A 4 -3.55 7.45 26.12
CA VAL A 4 -4.80 6.95 25.50
C VAL A 4 -4.59 6.77 23.99
N PHE A 5 -3.66 7.50 23.41
CA PHE A 5 -3.29 7.42 22.00
C PHE A 5 -1.85 7.90 21.81
N GLU A 6 -1.09 7.15 21.03
CA GLU A 6 0.25 7.50 20.58
C GLU A 6 0.35 7.25 19.07
N LYS A 7 1.14 8.04 18.38
CA LYS A 7 1.41 7.84 16.96
C LYS A 7 2.24 6.56 16.79
N THR A 8 1.85 5.72 15.83
CA THR A 8 2.61 4.52 15.48
C THR A 8 4.02 4.84 15.01
N LYS A 9 4.99 4.02 15.41
CA LYS A 9 6.40 4.11 14.99
C LYS A 9 6.62 3.72 13.53
N ALA A 10 5.66 3.01 12.94
CA ALA A 10 5.69 2.60 11.54
C ALA A 10 5.35 3.74 10.56
N LEU A 11 5.10 4.97 11.06
CA LEU A 11 4.91 6.17 10.24
C LEU A 11 5.98 7.22 10.54
N THR A 12 6.47 7.88 9.48
CA THR A 12 7.38 9.03 9.56
C THR A 12 6.65 10.28 10.05
N ASP A 13 7.40 11.36 10.36
CA ASP A 13 6.85 12.68 10.74
C ASP A 13 6.53 13.58 9.54
N VAL A 14 6.66 13.07 8.33
CA VAL A 14 6.38 13.82 7.10
C VAL A 14 4.89 14.18 7.04
N LYS A 15 4.61 15.47 6.79
CA LYS A 15 3.22 15.93 6.64
C LYS A 15 2.57 15.34 5.40
N LEU A 16 1.39 14.76 5.59
CA LEU A 16 0.59 14.24 4.48
C LEU A 16 0.16 15.37 3.53
N HIS A 17 0.24 15.10 2.22
CA HIS A 17 -0.13 16.07 1.17
C HIS A 17 -1.40 15.68 0.41
N TYR A 18 -2.06 14.60 0.81
CA TYR A 18 -3.28 14.13 0.15
C TYR A 18 -4.42 15.14 0.21
N CYS A 19 -5.33 15.05 -0.76
CA CYS A 19 -6.50 15.92 -0.84
C CYS A 19 -7.39 15.77 0.41
N PRO A 20 -8.09 16.83 0.82
CA PRO A 20 -9.09 16.76 1.88
C PRO A 20 -10.13 15.67 1.61
N GLY A 21 -10.40 14.84 2.60
CA GLY A 21 -11.33 13.70 2.48
C GLY A 21 -10.77 12.47 1.78
N CYS A 22 -9.50 12.49 1.34
CA CYS A 22 -8.85 11.33 0.76
C CYS A 22 -8.56 10.27 1.83
N ALA A 23 -8.89 9.02 1.53
CA ALA A 23 -8.71 7.91 2.47
C ALA A 23 -7.24 7.48 2.69
N HIS A 24 -6.30 7.91 1.85
CA HIS A 24 -4.90 7.48 1.96
C HIS A 24 -4.31 7.68 3.36
N GLY A 25 -4.52 8.85 3.99
CA GLY A 25 -3.98 9.11 5.32
C GLY A 25 -4.53 8.18 6.41
N ILE A 26 -5.81 7.82 6.30
CA ILE A 26 -6.45 6.86 7.20
C ILE A 26 -5.88 5.47 6.99
N VAL A 27 -5.79 5.05 5.73
CA VAL A 27 -5.30 3.71 5.37
C VAL A 27 -3.82 3.54 5.74
N HIS A 28 -2.97 4.57 5.54
CA HIS A 28 -1.57 4.54 5.99
C HIS A 28 -1.47 4.27 7.49
N ARG A 29 -2.29 4.99 8.27
CA ARG A 29 -2.33 4.82 9.72
C ARG A 29 -2.73 3.40 10.10
N LEU A 30 -3.83 2.89 9.52
CA LEU A 30 -4.32 1.55 9.85
C LEU A 30 -3.30 0.46 9.50
N VAL A 31 -2.66 0.55 8.33
CA VAL A 31 -1.60 -0.39 7.93
C VAL A 31 -0.43 -0.34 8.91
N ALA A 32 0.01 0.87 9.28
CA ALA A 32 1.12 1.04 10.19
C ALA A 32 0.82 0.55 11.61
N GLU A 33 -0.38 0.84 12.13
CA GLU A 33 -0.83 0.35 13.45
C GLU A 33 -0.90 -1.18 13.48
N VAL A 34 -1.47 -1.81 12.46
CA VAL A 34 -1.54 -3.28 12.38
C VAL A 34 -0.15 -3.91 12.35
N LEU A 35 0.79 -3.38 11.57
CA LEU A 35 2.15 -3.90 11.52
C LEU A 35 2.87 -3.73 12.88
N GLU A 36 2.64 -2.63 13.57
CA GLU A 36 3.20 -2.41 14.91
C GLU A 36 2.58 -3.35 15.95
N GLU A 37 1.26 -3.54 15.94
CA GLU A 37 0.57 -4.48 16.83
C GLU A 37 1.03 -5.93 16.61
N MET A 38 1.33 -6.30 15.37
CA MET A 38 1.90 -7.61 15.02
C MET A 38 3.38 -7.74 15.41
N GLY A 39 4.07 -6.64 15.71
CA GLY A 39 5.53 -6.63 15.94
C GLY A 39 6.35 -6.86 14.67
N GLU A 40 5.78 -6.60 13.49
CA GLU A 40 6.35 -6.99 12.19
C GLU A 40 6.83 -5.79 11.35
N VAL A 41 6.97 -4.60 11.93
CA VAL A 41 7.38 -3.40 11.20
C VAL A 41 8.70 -3.61 10.46
N GLU A 42 9.70 -4.19 11.13
CA GLU A 42 11.03 -4.48 10.56
C GLU A 42 11.01 -5.62 9.51
N ASN A 43 9.92 -6.37 9.47
CA ASN A 43 9.73 -7.48 8.53
C ASN A 43 8.84 -7.13 7.35
N ALA A 44 8.30 -5.92 7.30
CA ALA A 44 7.39 -5.49 6.25
C ALA A 44 8.12 -4.85 5.07
N ILE A 45 7.67 -5.14 3.85
CA ILE A 45 8.13 -4.52 2.61
C ILE A 45 6.89 -4.09 1.81
N ALA A 46 6.77 -2.79 1.53
CA ALA A 46 5.70 -2.24 0.71
C ALA A 46 6.14 -2.02 -0.74
N CYS A 47 5.38 -2.53 -1.69
CA CYS A 47 5.50 -2.20 -3.11
C CYS A 47 4.50 -1.08 -3.44
N VAL A 48 5.01 0.12 -3.75
CA VAL A 48 4.21 1.33 -3.96
C VAL A 48 4.36 1.81 -5.41
N PRO A 49 3.35 1.60 -6.26
CA PRO A 49 3.41 1.96 -7.66
C PRO A 49 3.08 3.44 -7.90
N VAL A 50 3.26 3.87 -9.14
CA VAL A 50 2.95 5.21 -9.60
C VAL A 50 1.48 5.59 -9.32
N GLY A 51 1.24 6.86 -9.04
CA GLY A 51 -0.04 7.45 -8.62
C GLY A 51 0.05 8.02 -7.22
N CYS A 52 -1.06 8.39 -6.61
CA CYS A 52 -1.05 8.93 -5.23
C CYS A 52 -0.48 7.94 -4.21
N ALA A 53 -0.55 6.66 -4.50
CA ALA A 53 -0.02 5.59 -3.65
C ALA A 53 1.52 5.62 -3.54
N VAL A 54 2.25 6.14 -4.54
CA VAL A 54 3.73 6.17 -4.54
C VAL A 54 4.28 6.97 -3.36
N PHE A 55 3.55 7.98 -2.93
CA PHE A 55 3.97 8.82 -1.81
C PHE A 55 3.95 8.11 -0.46
N ALA A 56 3.34 6.92 -0.37
CA ALA A 56 3.44 6.07 0.81
C ALA A 56 4.90 5.76 1.18
N ASN A 57 5.81 5.75 0.19
CA ASN A 57 7.26 5.65 0.39
C ASN A 57 7.84 6.73 1.32
N ASN A 58 7.21 7.90 1.40
CA ASN A 58 7.66 8.99 2.27
C ASN A 58 7.05 8.89 3.68
N TYR A 59 5.97 8.15 3.82
CA TYR A 59 5.17 8.11 5.04
C TYR A 59 5.36 6.84 5.86
N PHE A 60 5.60 5.70 5.22
CA PHE A 60 5.93 4.47 5.91
C PHE A 60 7.36 4.51 6.44
N ASN A 61 7.53 4.13 7.70
CA ASN A 61 8.83 4.00 8.36
C ASN A 61 9.28 2.53 8.39
N PHE A 62 9.15 1.86 7.26
CA PHE A 62 9.63 0.50 6.99
C PHE A 62 9.99 0.38 5.50
N ASP A 63 10.57 -0.74 5.10
CA ASP A 63 11.06 -0.91 3.75
C ASP A 63 9.97 -0.72 2.69
N ALA A 64 10.25 0.14 1.72
CA ALA A 64 9.35 0.38 0.59
C ALA A 64 10.13 0.45 -0.73
N ILE A 65 9.54 -0.09 -1.78
CA ILE A 65 10.08 -0.02 -3.14
C ILE A 65 9.06 0.62 -4.08
N GLN A 66 9.52 1.60 -4.84
CA GLN A 66 8.70 2.20 -5.89
C GLN A 66 8.64 1.29 -7.11
N CYS A 67 7.44 1.08 -7.61
CA CYS A 67 7.18 0.19 -8.75
C CYS A 67 6.66 0.98 -9.95
N ALA A 68 6.86 0.46 -11.14
CA ALA A 68 6.18 0.95 -12.34
C ALA A 68 4.66 0.80 -12.18
N HIS A 69 3.90 1.67 -12.86
CA HIS A 69 2.44 1.69 -12.81
C HIS A 69 1.84 0.33 -13.21
N GLY A 70 0.99 -0.22 -12.37
CA GLY A 70 0.35 -1.52 -12.56
C GLY A 70 1.24 -2.74 -12.26
N ARG A 71 2.52 -2.56 -11.88
CA ARG A 71 3.48 -3.67 -11.76
C ARG A 71 3.78 -4.08 -10.32
N ALA A 72 3.15 -3.48 -9.34
CA ALA A 72 3.42 -3.80 -7.93
C ALA A 72 3.18 -5.26 -7.57
N PRO A 73 2.12 -5.96 -8.03
CA PRO A 73 1.94 -7.39 -7.72
C PRO A 73 3.05 -8.28 -8.30
N ALA A 74 3.58 -7.93 -9.49
CA ALA A 74 4.70 -8.67 -10.07
C ALA A 74 6.00 -8.44 -9.27
N THR A 75 6.27 -7.19 -8.88
CA THR A 75 7.43 -6.84 -8.05
C THR A 75 7.33 -7.54 -6.69
N ALA A 76 6.16 -7.46 -6.04
CA ALA A 76 5.91 -8.13 -4.76
C ALA A 76 6.08 -9.65 -4.83
N THR A 77 5.64 -10.27 -5.93
CA THR A 77 5.87 -11.70 -6.20
C THR A 77 7.36 -12.03 -6.20
N GLY A 78 8.17 -11.22 -6.91
CA GLY A 78 9.62 -11.41 -6.97
C GLY A 78 10.27 -11.29 -5.59
N ILE A 79 9.93 -10.23 -4.85
CA ILE A 79 10.43 -9.98 -3.49
C ILE A 79 10.06 -11.14 -2.55
N LYS A 80 8.79 -11.57 -2.58
CA LYS A 80 8.30 -12.65 -1.70
C LYS A 80 9.01 -13.98 -1.94
N ARG A 81 9.40 -14.26 -3.18
CA ARG A 81 10.15 -15.48 -3.51
C ARG A 81 11.58 -15.44 -3.01
N VAL A 82 12.20 -14.26 -3.00
CA VAL A 82 13.57 -14.09 -2.49
C VAL A 82 13.58 -13.98 -0.96
N HIS A 83 12.54 -13.38 -0.39
CA HIS A 83 12.37 -13.16 1.05
C HIS A 83 11.08 -13.82 1.55
N PRO A 84 11.04 -15.15 1.67
CA PRO A 84 9.80 -15.88 1.99
C PRO A 84 9.27 -15.58 3.39
N ASP A 85 10.13 -15.15 4.31
CA ASP A 85 9.78 -14.86 5.71
C ASP A 85 9.26 -13.43 5.91
N LYS A 86 9.48 -12.53 4.94
CA LYS A 86 9.02 -11.13 5.04
C LYS A 86 7.52 -11.01 4.75
N ILE A 87 6.88 -10.04 5.39
CA ILE A 87 5.55 -9.57 5.01
C ILE A 87 5.70 -8.68 3.79
N VAL A 88 5.23 -9.14 2.64
CA VAL A 88 5.28 -8.36 1.40
C VAL A 88 3.88 -7.91 1.03
N MET A 89 3.70 -6.60 0.89
CA MET A 89 2.42 -6.00 0.54
C MET A 89 2.53 -5.08 -0.67
N THR A 90 1.42 -4.94 -1.40
CA THR A 90 1.26 -3.87 -2.38
C THR A 90 0.31 -2.82 -1.83
N TYR A 91 0.60 -1.54 -2.06
CA TYR A 91 -0.25 -0.42 -1.68
C TYR A 91 -0.59 0.37 -2.94
N GLN A 92 -1.81 0.24 -3.44
CA GLN A 92 -2.18 0.65 -4.80
C GLN A 92 -3.48 1.44 -4.84
N GLY A 93 -3.61 2.35 -5.81
CA GLY A 93 -4.91 2.87 -6.22
C GLY A 93 -5.68 1.84 -7.05
N ASP A 94 -6.98 1.99 -7.15
CA ASP A 94 -7.87 1.13 -7.93
C ASP A 94 -7.52 1.12 -9.43
N GLY A 95 -7.21 2.27 -10.00
CA GLY A 95 -6.76 2.37 -11.39
C GLY A 95 -5.43 1.66 -11.65
N ASP A 96 -4.52 1.71 -10.69
CA ASP A 96 -3.25 1.00 -10.77
C ASP A 96 -3.45 -0.51 -10.69
N LEU A 97 -4.24 -0.98 -9.72
CA LEU A 97 -4.45 -2.39 -9.47
C LEU A 97 -5.38 -3.04 -10.48
N ALA A 98 -6.57 -2.45 -10.68
CA ALA A 98 -7.68 -3.10 -11.37
C ALA A 98 -7.84 -2.67 -12.83
N SER A 99 -7.10 -1.66 -13.28
CA SER A 99 -7.08 -1.24 -14.69
C SER A 99 -5.73 -1.59 -15.32
N ILE A 100 -4.68 -0.81 -15.07
CA ILE A 100 -3.36 -1.02 -15.69
C ILE A 100 -2.73 -2.35 -15.22
N GLY A 101 -2.89 -2.70 -13.95
CA GLY A 101 -2.29 -3.88 -13.31
C GLY A 101 -3.18 -5.12 -13.28
N THR A 102 -4.30 -5.15 -14.02
CA THR A 102 -5.24 -6.30 -14.00
C THR A 102 -4.55 -7.62 -14.27
N CYS A 103 -3.66 -7.65 -15.25
CA CYS A 103 -2.94 -8.87 -15.61
C CYS A 103 -2.06 -9.36 -14.45
N GLU A 104 -1.33 -8.48 -13.82
CA GLU A 104 -0.39 -8.80 -12.75
C GLU A 104 -1.10 -9.34 -11.51
N ILE A 105 -2.19 -8.68 -11.09
CA ILE A 105 -2.92 -9.13 -9.89
C ILE A 105 -3.65 -10.43 -10.13
N VAL A 106 -4.27 -10.61 -11.31
CA VAL A 106 -4.96 -11.86 -11.65
C VAL A 106 -3.97 -13.02 -11.66
N HIS A 107 -2.80 -12.85 -12.25
CA HIS A 107 -1.79 -13.90 -12.29
C HIS A 107 -1.15 -14.16 -10.93
N ALA A 108 -0.94 -13.12 -10.10
CA ALA A 108 -0.46 -13.31 -8.74
C ALA A 108 -1.48 -14.11 -7.90
N ALA A 109 -2.76 -13.76 -8.00
CA ALA A 109 -3.84 -14.48 -7.33
C ALA A 109 -3.98 -15.91 -7.82
N ALA A 110 -3.96 -16.14 -9.15
CA ALA A 110 -4.05 -17.46 -9.74
C ALA A 110 -2.91 -18.40 -9.31
N ARG A 111 -1.72 -17.87 -9.06
CA ARG A 111 -0.59 -18.62 -8.51
C ARG A 111 -0.60 -18.79 -7.00
N GLY A 112 -1.54 -18.15 -6.29
CA GLY A 112 -1.59 -18.18 -4.83
C GLY A 112 -0.37 -17.52 -4.18
N GLU A 113 0.13 -16.42 -4.78
CA GLU A 113 1.29 -15.71 -4.22
C GLU A 113 0.97 -15.17 -2.82
N LYS A 114 1.87 -15.40 -1.88
CA LYS A 114 1.71 -15.00 -0.46
C LYS A 114 2.04 -13.51 -0.28
N ILE A 115 1.28 -12.66 -0.94
CA ILE A 115 1.36 -11.20 -0.84
C ILE A 115 0.03 -10.64 -0.36
N THR A 116 0.06 -9.50 0.34
CA THR A 116 -1.13 -8.76 0.75
C THR A 116 -1.32 -7.56 -0.16
N THR A 117 -2.50 -7.38 -0.71
CA THR A 117 -2.80 -6.23 -1.57
C THR A 117 -3.77 -5.28 -0.87
N VAL A 118 -3.33 -4.04 -0.66
CA VAL A 118 -4.14 -2.94 -0.15
C VAL A 118 -4.50 -2.03 -1.31
N SER A 119 -5.79 -1.90 -1.60
CA SER A 119 -6.28 -1.03 -2.68
C SER A 119 -7.10 0.13 -2.11
N VAL A 120 -6.77 1.34 -2.53
CA VAL A 120 -7.51 2.55 -2.18
C VAL A 120 -8.32 2.99 -3.38
N SER A 121 -9.65 3.00 -3.24
CA SER A 121 -10.56 3.49 -4.27
C SER A 121 -11.04 4.90 -3.96
N TYR A 122 -11.05 5.77 -4.97
CA TYR A 122 -11.46 7.16 -4.85
C TYR A 122 -13.00 7.31 -4.98
N THR A 123 -13.73 6.73 -4.05
CA THR A 123 -15.20 6.76 -4.06
C THR A 123 -15.79 8.15 -3.82
N HIS A 124 -14.98 9.09 -3.34
CA HIS A 124 -15.39 10.48 -3.07
C HIS A 124 -15.30 11.41 -4.30
N LEU A 125 -14.72 10.94 -5.40
CA LEU A 125 -14.67 11.68 -6.66
C LEU A 125 -16.04 11.58 -7.36
N THR A 126 -16.87 12.57 -7.12
CA THR A 126 -18.23 12.64 -7.70
C THR A 126 -18.27 13.23 -9.12
N LEU A 127 -17.13 13.60 -9.68
CA LEU A 127 -17.06 14.04 -11.08
C LEU A 127 -17.47 12.88 -11.99
N PRO A 128 -18.16 13.19 -13.11
CA PRO A 128 -18.50 12.19 -14.11
C PRO A 128 -17.24 11.80 -14.90
N THR A 129 -16.23 11.35 -14.16
CA THR A 129 -15.05 10.75 -14.74
C THR A 129 -15.37 9.28 -14.95
N ASN A 130 -15.25 8.81 -16.16
CA ASN A 130 -15.31 7.39 -16.47
C ASN A 130 -14.07 6.64 -15.90
N SER A 131 -13.60 7.04 -14.73
CA SER A 131 -12.52 6.35 -14.01
C SER A 131 -12.96 5.00 -13.44
N ARG A 132 -14.16 4.56 -13.78
CA ARG A 132 -14.68 3.24 -13.47
C ARG A 132 -14.54 2.26 -14.65
N VAL A 133 -13.53 2.44 -15.44
CA VAL A 133 -13.19 1.45 -16.47
C VAL A 133 -11.99 0.69 -16.01
#